data_a95e8f31abb8c129a68c6c050f9b0c8d
#
_entry.id   a95e8f31abb8c129a68c6c050f9b0c8d
#
_cell.length_a   1.000
_cell.length_b   1.000
_cell.length_c   1.000
_cell.angle_alpha   90.00
_cell.angle_beta   90.00
_cell.angle_gamma   90.00
#
_symmetry.space_group_name_H-M   'P 1'
#
loop_
_entity.id
_entity.type
_entity.pdbx_description
1 polymer ?
#
loop_
_entity_poly.entity_id
_entity_poly.type
_entity_poly.pdbx_seq_one_letter_code
_entity_poly.pdbx_strand_id
1 'polypeptide(L)'
;MPLKEATESDFLRLFADTGVAVEVHWLRLRSHVPKHASQEHMDSMYEYWDALPQVPDGLVVTGAPVEQLEFGEVTYWPELCRIMEWARREVKSVIYVCWAAQAALWHHYGIRKYGLKSKMFGIFPQEVLVGSSLFDGLAPAFMMPHSRHTEIRRGDIAACADLTIAADSDVTGPSVITALDGREIYITGHIEYATHTLDTEYRRDQQRGRTDVGLPFGYYPADDPSQPPVDTWHASAVMFFRNWLDNLKNAKS
;
A
#
# COMPACT_ATOMS: atom_id res chain seq x y z
N MET A 1 3.87 -0.78 10.88
CA MET A 1 2.64 -0.02 11.17
C MET A 1 2.53 0.21 12.66
N PRO A 2 2.22 1.42 13.13
CA PRO A 2 2.08 1.68 14.57
C PRO A 2 0.90 0.96 15.22
N LEU A 3 -0.13 0.64 14.42
CA LEU A 3 -1.35 -0.04 14.85
C LEU A 3 -1.62 -1.21 13.89
N LYS A 4 -1.01 -2.37 14.18
CA LYS A 4 -1.19 -3.57 13.34
C LYS A 4 -2.65 -3.99 13.24
N GLU A 5 -3.35 -4.04 14.36
CA GLU A 5 -4.77 -4.40 14.43
C GLU A 5 -5.67 -3.49 13.57
N ALA A 6 -5.34 -2.19 13.48
CA ALA A 6 -6.07 -1.28 12.58
C ALA A 6 -5.83 -1.63 11.11
N THR A 7 -4.59 -1.95 10.74
CA THR A 7 -4.28 -2.38 9.36
C THR A 7 -4.93 -3.72 9.02
N GLU A 8 -4.93 -4.67 9.95
CA GLU A 8 -5.63 -5.95 9.81
C GLU A 8 -7.13 -5.70 9.56
N SER A 9 -7.75 -4.83 10.38
CA SER A 9 -9.16 -4.46 10.24
C SER A 9 -9.46 -3.78 8.91
N ASP A 10 -8.58 -2.88 8.45
CA ASP A 10 -8.73 -2.18 7.16
C ASP A 10 -8.74 -3.19 6.00
N PHE A 11 -7.79 -4.13 5.96
CA PHE A 11 -7.75 -5.16 4.92
C PHE A 11 -8.88 -6.17 5.02
N LEU A 12 -9.23 -6.65 6.23
CA LEU A 12 -10.34 -7.60 6.40
C LEU A 12 -11.66 -6.99 5.94
N ARG A 13 -11.92 -5.72 6.29
CA ARG A 13 -13.09 -4.98 5.81
C ARG A 13 -13.09 -4.89 4.28
N LEU A 14 -11.96 -4.47 3.72
CA LEU A 14 -11.83 -4.31 2.28
C LEU A 14 -12.07 -5.64 1.54
N PHE A 15 -11.47 -6.74 1.98
CA PHE A 15 -11.68 -8.05 1.37
C PHE A 15 -13.13 -8.54 1.53
N ALA A 16 -13.74 -8.35 2.70
CA ALA A 16 -15.14 -8.71 2.92
C ALA A 16 -16.07 -7.97 1.95
N ASP A 17 -15.84 -6.67 1.74
CA ASP A 17 -16.66 -5.83 0.86
C ASP A 17 -16.48 -6.18 -0.62
N THR A 18 -15.39 -6.87 -1.03
CA THR A 18 -15.26 -7.38 -2.40
C THR A 18 -16.28 -8.46 -2.74
N GLY A 19 -16.84 -9.14 -1.76
CA GLY A 19 -17.73 -10.31 -1.94
C GLY A 19 -17.02 -11.57 -2.46
N VAL A 20 -15.69 -11.55 -2.53
CA VAL A 20 -14.87 -12.71 -2.93
C VAL A 20 -14.42 -13.44 -1.66
N ALA A 21 -14.69 -14.74 -1.58
CA ALA A 21 -14.20 -15.55 -0.46
C ALA A 21 -12.68 -15.70 -0.55
N VAL A 22 -11.96 -15.28 0.50
CA VAL A 22 -10.51 -15.37 0.63
C VAL A 22 -10.14 -15.93 1.99
N GLU A 23 -9.05 -16.68 2.06
CA GLU A 23 -8.36 -17.05 3.28
C GLU A 23 -7.17 -16.11 3.45
N VAL A 24 -7.09 -15.42 4.60
CA VAL A 24 -6.06 -14.42 4.86
C VAL A 24 -5.06 -14.96 5.87
N HIS A 25 -3.79 -15.05 5.48
CA HIS A 25 -2.67 -15.41 6.33
C HIS A 25 -1.87 -14.14 6.67
N TRP A 26 -1.75 -13.84 7.97
CA TRP A 26 -0.94 -12.71 8.43
C TRP A 26 0.51 -13.14 8.59
N LEU A 27 1.42 -12.44 7.89
CA LEU A 27 2.83 -12.81 7.88
C LEU A 27 3.68 -11.86 8.70
N ARG A 28 4.68 -12.41 9.39
CA ARG A 28 5.68 -11.67 10.15
C ARG A 28 7.10 -12.02 9.72
N LEU A 29 7.98 -11.06 9.93
CA LEU A 29 9.42 -11.21 9.72
C LEU A 29 10.06 -11.90 10.94
N ARG A 30 11.09 -12.71 10.72
CA ARG A 30 11.92 -13.29 11.81
C ARG A 30 12.88 -12.24 12.39
N SER A 31 13.39 -11.35 11.54
CA SER A 31 14.38 -10.34 11.93
C SER A 31 13.77 -9.07 12.54
N HIS A 32 12.43 -9.01 12.71
CA HIS A 32 11.76 -7.83 13.24
C HIS A 32 10.73 -8.18 14.32
N VAL A 33 10.95 -7.62 15.53
CA VAL A 33 9.97 -7.70 16.61
C VAL A 33 9.17 -6.39 16.65
N PRO A 34 7.84 -6.43 16.45
CA PRO A 34 7.00 -5.24 16.49
C PRO A 34 7.02 -4.60 17.88
N LYS A 35 7.19 -3.27 17.93
CA LYS A 35 7.24 -2.52 19.20
C LYS A 35 5.86 -2.22 19.81
N HIS A 36 4.78 -2.32 19.03
CA HIS A 36 3.44 -1.83 19.38
C HIS A 36 2.34 -2.89 19.26
N ALA A 37 2.70 -4.16 19.05
CA ALA A 37 1.77 -5.29 19.10
C ALA A 37 2.13 -6.18 20.28
N SER A 38 1.15 -6.77 20.96
CA SER A 38 1.43 -7.74 22.02
C SER A 38 2.05 -9.00 21.43
N GLN A 39 2.95 -9.66 22.19
CA GLN A 39 3.55 -10.92 21.77
C GLN A 39 2.46 -12.00 21.58
N GLU A 40 1.46 -12.02 22.46
CA GLU A 40 0.33 -12.95 22.40
C GLU A 40 -0.45 -12.80 21.08
N HIS A 41 -0.77 -11.56 20.66
CA HIS A 41 -1.43 -11.29 19.38
C HIS A 41 -0.57 -11.76 18.21
N MET A 42 0.74 -11.47 18.26
CA MET A 42 1.66 -11.90 17.20
C MET A 42 1.78 -13.42 17.09
N ASP A 43 1.77 -14.14 18.22
CA ASP A 43 1.92 -15.60 18.23
C ASP A 43 0.64 -16.33 17.85
N SER A 44 -0.53 -15.71 18.10
CA SER A 44 -1.83 -16.29 17.77
C SER A 44 -2.28 -16.00 16.32
N MET A 45 -1.90 -14.84 15.76
CA MET A 45 -2.42 -14.36 14.48
C MET A 45 -1.42 -14.41 13.33
N TYR A 46 -0.09 -14.42 13.62
CA TYR A 46 0.93 -14.24 12.59
C TYR A 46 1.80 -15.46 12.40
N GLU A 47 1.97 -15.87 11.16
CA GLU A 47 2.88 -16.93 10.73
C GLU A 47 4.18 -16.33 10.17
N TYR A 48 5.23 -17.12 10.16
CA TYR A 48 6.44 -16.76 9.42
C TYR A 48 6.26 -17.08 7.94
N TRP A 49 6.68 -16.17 7.07
CA TRP A 49 6.54 -16.30 5.63
C TRP A 49 7.17 -17.60 5.06
N ASP A 50 8.26 -18.07 5.68
CA ASP A 50 9.00 -19.28 5.29
C ASP A 50 8.48 -20.56 5.98
N ALA A 51 7.39 -20.46 6.73
CA ALA A 51 6.73 -21.58 7.40
C ALA A 51 5.30 -21.84 6.87
N LEU A 52 4.88 -21.12 5.82
CA LEU A 52 3.58 -21.34 5.20
C LEU A 52 3.47 -22.76 4.66
N PRO A 53 2.34 -23.44 4.87
CA PRO A 53 2.12 -24.81 4.37
C PRO A 53 2.04 -24.88 2.85
N GLN A 54 1.68 -23.77 2.22
CA GLN A 54 1.60 -23.65 0.76
C GLN A 54 1.87 -22.21 0.34
N VAL A 55 2.28 -22.01 -0.92
CA VAL A 55 2.44 -20.69 -1.50
C VAL A 55 1.06 -20.05 -1.69
N PRO A 56 0.82 -18.82 -1.20
CA PRO A 56 -0.46 -18.14 -1.41
C PRO A 56 -0.62 -17.73 -2.88
N ASP A 57 -1.87 -17.63 -3.34
CA ASP A 57 -2.15 -17.11 -4.68
C ASP A 57 -1.74 -15.64 -4.84
N GLY A 58 -1.98 -14.83 -3.82
CA GLY A 58 -1.64 -13.42 -3.79
C GLY A 58 -0.93 -12.99 -2.52
N LEU A 59 -0.09 -11.98 -2.60
CA LEU A 59 0.59 -11.39 -1.47
C LEU A 59 0.40 -9.88 -1.44
N VAL A 60 0.08 -9.32 -0.28
CA VAL A 60 0.10 -7.87 -0.05
C VAL A 60 1.22 -7.54 0.93
N VAL A 61 2.16 -6.70 0.52
CA VAL A 61 3.23 -6.19 1.39
C VAL A 61 2.89 -4.77 1.78
N THR A 62 2.56 -4.56 3.05
CA THR A 62 2.11 -3.25 3.57
C THR A 62 3.27 -2.30 3.82
N GLY A 63 2.97 -1.00 3.87
CA GLY A 63 3.93 0.04 4.22
C GLY A 63 4.47 -0.06 5.65
N ALA A 64 5.55 0.68 5.90
CA ALA A 64 6.16 0.79 7.22
C ALA A 64 6.62 2.24 7.48
N PRO A 65 6.58 2.73 8.74
CA PRO A 65 6.94 4.10 9.09
C PRO A 65 8.47 4.30 9.18
N VAL A 66 9.20 3.82 8.18
CA VAL A 66 10.67 3.90 8.05
C VAL A 66 11.09 4.60 6.76
N GLU A 67 10.19 5.34 6.14
CA GLU A 67 10.37 5.97 4.84
C GLU A 67 11.50 7.01 4.79
N GLN A 68 11.88 7.59 5.95
CA GLN A 68 12.97 8.55 6.06
C GLN A 68 14.36 7.89 6.17
N LEU A 69 14.42 6.57 6.44
CA LEU A 69 15.68 5.82 6.45
C LEU A 69 16.05 5.40 5.02
N GLU A 70 17.34 5.32 4.74
CA GLU A 70 17.78 4.61 3.54
C GLU A 70 17.41 3.12 3.65
N PHE A 71 17.14 2.47 2.52
CA PHE A 71 16.66 1.08 2.54
C PHE A 71 17.64 0.14 3.27
N GLY A 72 18.94 0.31 3.05
CA GLY A 72 19.98 -0.48 3.72
C GLY A 72 20.11 -0.25 5.23
N GLU A 73 19.55 0.84 5.77
CA GLU A 73 19.52 1.14 7.20
C GLU A 73 18.36 0.47 7.93
N VAL A 74 17.38 -0.06 7.18
CA VAL A 74 16.24 -0.79 7.75
C VAL A 74 16.70 -2.15 8.24
N THR A 75 16.58 -2.41 9.53
CA THR A 75 17.17 -3.59 10.20
C THR A 75 16.72 -4.93 9.61
N TYR A 76 15.51 -4.99 9.05
CA TYR A 76 14.95 -6.18 8.41
C TYR A 76 15.07 -6.17 6.87
N TRP A 77 15.82 -5.23 6.31
CA TRP A 77 15.99 -5.10 4.86
C TRP A 77 16.45 -6.40 4.17
N PRO A 78 17.48 -7.12 4.67
CA PRO A 78 17.91 -8.36 4.02
C PRO A 78 16.83 -9.46 3.97
N GLU A 79 15.97 -9.53 4.99
CA GLU A 79 14.86 -10.48 5.00
C GLU A 79 13.75 -10.04 4.05
N LEU A 80 13.41 -8.75 4.03
CA LEU A 80 12.43 -8.20 3.10
C LEU A 80 12.84 -8.44 1.64
N CYS A 81 14.12 -8.26 1.30
CA CYS A 81 14.64 -8.59 -0.04
C CYS A 81 14.39 -10.06 -0.40
N ARG A 82 14.63 -11.00 0.52
CA ARG A 82 14.35 -12.43 0.28
C ARG A 82 12.86 -12.70 0.07
N ILE A 83 11.99 -12.02 0.81
CA ILE A 83 10.53 -12.12 0.64
C ILE A 83 10.12 -11.61 -0.73
N MET A 84 10.64 -10.45 -1.16
CA MET A 84 10.34 -9.87 -2.47
C MET A 84 10.80 -10.80 -3.60
N GLU A 85 12.00 -11.39 -3.50
CA GLU A 85 12.51 -12.37 -4.48
C GLU A 85 11.68 -13.67 -4.49
N TRP A 86 11.30 -14.18 -3.33
CA TRP A 86 10.42 -15.34 -3.22
C TRP A 86 9.05 -15.04 -3.84
N ALA A 87 8.44 -13.92 -3.46
CA ALA A 87 7.13 -13.55 -3.96
C ALA A 87 7.12 -13.39 -5.49
N ARG A 88 8.16 -12.77 -6.06
CA ARG A 88 8.33 -12.61 -7.50
C ARG A 88 8.40 -13.94 -8.26
N ARG A 89 8.99 -14.98 -7.65
CA ARG A 89 9.12 -16.30 -8.29
C ARG A 89 7.92 -17.20 -8.11
N GLU A 90 7.35 -17.19 -6.90
CA GLU A 90 6.42 -18.24 -6.47
C GLU A 90 4.96 -17.77 -6.42
N VAL A 91 4.70 -16.47 -6.10
CA VAL A 91 3.34 -15.95 -5.91
C VAL A 91 2.76 -15.49 -7.25
N LYS A 92 1.49 -15.79 -7.52
CA LYS A 92 0.84 -15.44 -8.80
C LYS A 92 0.77 -13.92 -9.00
N SER A 93 0.46 -13.15 -7.95
CA SER A 93 0.50 -11.69 -8.00
C SER A 93 0.79 -11.06 -6.64
N VAL A 94 1.53 -9.94 -6.66
CA VAL A 94 1.95 -9.23 -5.45
C VAL A 94 1.54 -7.77 -5.54
N ILE A 95 0.91 -7.26 -4.47
CA ILE A 95 0.67 -5.82 -4.28
C ILE A 95 1.63 -5.30 -3.21
N TYR A 96 2.40 -4.29 -3.54
CA TYR A 96 3.24 -3.52 -2.61
C TYR A 96 2.58 -2.18 -2.34
N VAL A 97 2.42 -1.80 -1.06
CA VAL A 97 1.70 -0.58 -0.65
C VAL A 97 2.63 0.44 0.00
N CYS A 98 2.54 1.68 -0.42
CA CYS A 98 3.23 2.85 0.13
C CYS A 98 4.76 2.66 0.17
N TRP A 99 5.37 2.64 1.37
CA TRP A 99 6.82 2.41 1.51
C TRP A 99 7.26 1.07 0.91
N ALA A 100 6.46 0.01 1.04
CA ALA A 100 6.80 -1.28 0.43
C ALA A 100 6.85 -1.22 -1.10
N ALA A 101 5.99 -0.39 -1.73
CA ALA A 101 6.07 -0.13 -3.16
C ALA A 101 7.40 0.52 -3.54
N GLN A 102 7.84 1.53 -2.79
CA GLN A 102 9.14 2.19 -3.01
C GLN A 102 10.31 1.21 -2.76
N ALA A 103 10.20 0.38 -1.73
CA ALA A 103 11.22 -0.62 -1.40
C ALA A 103 11.38 -1.68 -2.49
N ALA A 104 10.29 -2.19 -3.02
CA ALA A 104 10.30 -3.19 -4.08
C ALA A 104 10.73 -2.59 -5.43
N LEU A 105 10.30 -1.37 -5.77
CA LEU A 105 10.78 -0.64 -6.95
C LEU A 105 12.30 -0.39 -6.89
N TRP A 106 12.83 -0.05 -5.71
CA TRP A 106 14.27 0.08 -5.51
C TRP A 106 14.99 -1.27 -5.66
N HIS A 107 14.48 -2.31 -4.99
CA HIS A 107 15.13 -3.62 -4.99
C HIS A 107 15.17 -4.27 -6.37
N HIS A 108 14.07 -4.21 -7.11
CA HIS A 108 13.95 -4.90 -8.39
C HIS A 108 14.44 -4.09 -9.60
N TYR A 109 14.32 -2.75 -9.54
CA TYR A 109 14.55 -1.88 -10.70
C TYR A 109 15.51 -0.72 -10.42
N GLY A 110 16.00 -0.55 -9.19
CA GLY A 110 16.88 0.56 -8.82
C GLY A 110 16.20 1.92 -8.80
N ILE A 111 14.86 1.97 -8.80
CA ILE A 111 14.10 3.22 -8.76
C ILE A 111 14.22 3.86 -7.37
N ARG A 112 14.74 5.08 -7.32
CA ARG A 112 14.99 5.80 -6.07
C ARG A 112 13.73 6.43 -5.50
N LYS A 113 13.68 6.54 -4.17
CA LYS A 113 12.76 7.43 -3.48
C LYS A 113 13.38 8.80 -3.25
N TYR A 114 12.53 9.83 -3.19
CA TYR A 114 12.93 11.22 -2.95
C TYR A 114 12.15 11.78 -1.78
N GLY A 115 12.81 12.57 -0.91
CA GLY A 115 12.17 13.25 0.21
C GLY A 115 11.24 14.37 -0.26
N LEU A 116 10.06 14.46 0.33
CA LEU A 116 9.14 15.58 0.17
C LEU A 116 9.46 16.69 1.18
N LYS A 117 9.18 17.95 0.84
CA LYS A 117 9.35 19.11 1.73
C LYS A 117 8.36 19.09 2.90
N SER A 118 7.17 18.54 2.67
CA SER A 118 6.11 18.35 3.65
C SER A 118 5.43 17.01 3.42
N LYS A 119 4.77 16.47 4.43
CA LYS A 119 4.00 15.23 4.30
C LYS A 119 2.94 15.38 3.22
N MET A 120 2.92 14.47 2.24
CA MET A 120 1.78 14.30 1.34
C MET A 120 0.68 13.60 2.14
N PHE A 121 -0.39 14.35 2.45
CA PHE A 121 -1.37 13.90 3.43
C PHE A 121 -2.78 14.32 3.03
N GLY A 122 -3.64 13.36 2.73
CA GLY A 122 -5.03 13.63 2.31
C GLY A 122 -5.52 12.68 1.23
N ILE A 123 -6.60 13.08 0.57
CA ILE A 123 -7.27 12.34 -0.50
C ILE A 123 -7.04 13.05 -1.82
N PHE A 124 -6.51 12.34 -2.81
CA PHE A 124 -6.14 12.93 -4.09
C PHE A 124 -6.72 12.13 -5.26
N PRO A 125 -7.14 12.81 -6.34
CA PRO A 125 -7.60 12.15 -7.55
C PRO A 125 -6.44 11.47 -8.27
N GLN A 126 -6.72 10.30 -8.82
CA GLN A 126 -5.80 9.49 -9.61
C GLN A 126 -6.44 9.19 -10.95
N GLU A 127 -5.76 9.47 -12.06
CA GLU A 127 -6.21 9.19 -13.41
C GLU A 127 -5.69 7.82 -13.88
N VAL A 128 -6.58 7.00 -14.42
CA VAL A 128 -6.22 5.72 -15.04
C VAL A 128 -5.63 6.00 -16.41
N LEU A 129 -4.38 5.57 -16.63
CA LEU A 129 -3.64 5.86 -17.86
C LEU A 129 -3.63 4.69 -18.85
N VAL A 130 -3.85 3.45 -18.37
CA VAL A 130 -3.80 2.25 -19.21
C VAL A 130 -5.03 1.38 -18.98
N GLY A 131 -5.50 0.74 -20.04
CA GLY A 131 -6.52 -0.29 -19.94
C GLY A 131 -5.91 -1.55 -19.30
N SER A 132 -6.41 -1.93 -18.13
CA SER A 132 -6.01 -3.13 -17.41
C SER A 132 -7.22 -3.66 -16.67
N SER A 133 -7.34 -4.99 -16.56
CA SER A 133 -8.41 -5.64 -15.79
C SER A 133 -8.46 -5.20 -14.32
N LEU A 134 -7.37 -4.65 -13.77
CA LEU A 134 -7.36 -4.06 -12.43
C LEU A 134 -8.33 -2.89 -12.28
N PHE A 135 -8.62 -2.17 -13.36
CA PHE A 135 -9.47 -0.98 -13.36
C PHE A 135 -10.85 -1.23 -13.98
N ASP A 136 -11.22 -2.48 -14.28
CA ASP A 136 -12.52 -2.80 -14.85
C ASP A 136 -13.64 -2.33 -13.92
N GLY A 137 -14.58 -1.54 -14.47
CA GLY A 137 -15.68 -0.96 -13.73
C GLY A 137 -15.34 0.28 -12.89
N LEU A 138 -14.07 0.68 -12.75
CA LEU A 138 -13.71 1.96 -12.15
C LEU A 138 -13.99 3.11 -13.12
N ALA A 139 -14.28 4.29 -12.55
CA ALA A 139 -14.28 5.53 -13.32
C ALA A 139 -12.86 5.84 -13.85
N PRO A 140 -12.73 6.63 -14.93
CA PRO A 140 -11.42 7.04 -15.46
C PRO A 140 -10.54 7.77 -14.44
N ALA A 141 -11.13 8.33 -13.39
CA ALA A 141 -10.43 8.88 -12.24
C ALA A 141 -11.08 8.38 -10.95
N PHE A 142 -10.25 8.09 -9.94
CA PHE A 142 -10.69 7.62 -8.62
C PHE A 142 -9.90 8.33 -7.51
N MET A 143 -10.45 8.35 -6.32
CA MET A 143 -9.81 8.99 -5.16
C MET A 143 -8.92 7.97 -4.43
N MET A 144 -7.76 8.44 -3.93
CA MET A 144 -6.83 7.60 -3.16
C MET A 144 -6.25 8.38 -1.97
N PRO A 145 -6.27 7.81 -0.76
CA PRO A 145 -5.56 8.34 0.40
C PRO A 145 -4.04 8.30 0.21
N HIS A 146 -3.35 9.35 0.64
CA HIS A 146 -1.90 9.40 0.74
C HIS A 146 -1.48 9.86 2.13
N SER A 147 -0.43 9.23 2.68
CA SER A 147 0.21 9.58 3.94
C SER A 147 1.69 9.20 3.89
N ARG A 148 2.53 10.08 3.31
CA ARG A 148 3.95 9.78 3.06
C ARG A 148 4.83 11.02 3.06
N HIS A 149 6.11 10.84 3.41
CA HIS A 149 7.16 11.87 3.36
C HIS A 149 8.13 11.68 2.18
N THR A 150 7.90 10.67 1.34
CA THR A 150 8.74 10.37 0.19
C THR A 150 7.90 10.14 -1.07
N GLU A 151 8.52 10.28 -2.23
CA GLU A 151 7.89 10.08 -3.54
C GLU A 151 8.76 9.24 -4.47
N ILE A 152 8.14 8.72 -5.52
CA ILE A 152 8.78 8.17 -6.72
C ILE A 152 8.52 9.15 -7.87
N ARG A 153 9.53 9.42 -8.68
CA ARG A 153 9.41 10.35 -9.81
C ARG A 153 8.94 9.65 -11.07
N ARG A 154 8.01 10.28 -11.78
CA ARG A 154 7.46 9.81 -13.07
C ARG A 154 8.58 9.54 -14.09
N GLY A 155 9.59 10.40 -14.16
CA GLY A 155 10.71 10.24 -15.09
C GLY A 155 11.54 8.99 -14.85
N ASP A 156 11.72 8.59 -13.59
CA ASP A 156 12.48 7.38 -13.25
C ASP A 156 11.71 6.12 -13.64
N ILE A 157 10.39 6.09 -13.44
CA ILE A 157 9.55 4.99 -13.90
C ILE A 157 9.52 4.91 -15.43
N ALA A 158 9.33 6.04 -16.11
CA ALA A 158 9.25 6.10 -17.56
C ALA A 158 10.58 5.71 -18.25
N ALA A 159 11.70 5.84 -17.56
CA ALA A 159 13.02 5.41 -18.06
C ALA A 159 13.25 3.89 -17.96
N CYS A 160 12.39 3.15 -17.21
CA CYS A 160 12.48 1.70 -17.05
C CYS A 160 11.43 1.02 -17.95
N ALA A 161 11.89 0.31 -18.99
CA ALA A 161 11.01 -0.33 -19.97
C ALA A 161 10.13 -1.45 -19.37
N ASP A 162 10.52 -2.02 -18.22
CA ASP A 162 9.81 -3.10 -17.55
C ASP A 162 8.65 -2.58 -16.66
N LEU A 163 8.54 -1.25 -16.50
CA LEU A 163 7.55 -0.62 -15.65
C LEU A 163 6.52 0.15 -16.46
N THR A 164 5.27 0.06 -16.04
CA THR A 164 4.15 0.82 -16.63
C THR A 164 3.48 1.65 -15.55
N ILE A 165 3.33 2.97 -15.77
CA ILE A 165 2.49 3.83 -14.92
C ILE A 165 1.04 3.54 -15.31
N ALA A 166 0.31 2.84 -14.46
CA ALA A 166 -1.07 2.44 -14.72
C ALA A 166 -2.09 3.47 -14.22
N ALA A 167 -1.77 4.18 -13.12
CA ALA A 167 -2.50 5.36 -12.69
C ALA A 167 -1.54 6.43 -12.14
N ASP A 168 -1.90 7.70 -12.31
CA ASP A 168 -1.04 8.85 -12.04
C ASP A 168 -1.87 10.05 -11.54
N SER A 169 -1.20 11.03 -10.97
CA SER A 169 -1.78 12.31 -10.58
C SER A 169 -0.77 13.43 -10.73
N ASP A 170 -1.20 14.60 -11.17
CA ASP A 170 -0.33 15.78 -11.23
C ASP A 170 0.15 16.24 -9.86
N VAL A 171 -0.58 15.88 -8.80
CA VAL A 171 -0.25 16.25 -7.43
C VAL A 171 0.62 15.19 -6.74
N THR A 172 0.24 13.91 -6.85
CA THR A 172 0.90 12.84 -6.10
C THR A 172 1.96 12.09 -6.92
N GLY A 173 2.00 12.30 -8.25
CA GLY A 173 2.81 11.50 -9.16
C GLY A 173 2.27 10.08 -9.35
N PRO A 174 3.09 9.15 -9.86
CA PRO A 174 2.69 7.78 -10.13
C PRO A 174 2.09 7.10 -8.89
N SER A 175 0.83 6.67 -9.00
CA SER A 175 0.08 6.11 -7.87
C SER A 175 -0.10 4.60 -7.97
N VAL A 176 -0.28 4.08 -9.18
CA VAL A 176 -0.27 2.64 -9.46
C VAL A 176 0.73 2.38 -10.58
N ILE A 177 1.74 1.58 -10.28
CA ILE A 177 2.74 1.12 -11.25
C ILE A 177 2.61 -0.41 -11.35
N THR A 178 2.79 -0.95 -12.55
CA THR A 178 2.74 -2.40 -12.77
C THR A 178 3.99 -2.89 -13.49
N ALA A 179 4.34 -4.16 -13.26
CA ALA A 179 5.41 -4.88 -13.94
C ALA A 179 4.99 -6.34 -14.17
N LEU A 180 5.76 -7.06 -14.99
CA LEU A 180 5.56 -8.48 -15.28
C LEU A 180 4.10 -8.79 -15.70
N ASP A 181 3.60 -8.04 -16.68
CA ASP A 181 2.23 -8.17 -17.21
C ASP A 181 1.14 -8.03 -16.13
N GLY A 182 1.38 -7.16 -15.14
CA GLY A 182 0.45 -6.89 -14.05
C GLY A 182 0.56 -7.85 -12.85
N ARG A 183 1.54 -8.76 -12.83
CA ARG A 183 1.77 -9.64 -11.68
C ARG A 183 2.34 -8.89 -10.47
N GLU A 184 3.13 -7.85 -10.68
CA GLU A 184 3.62 -6.96 -9.63
C GLU A 184 2.90 -5.61 -9.73
N ILE A 185 2.32 -5.19 -8.63
CA ILE A 185 1.52 -3.97 -8.52
C ILE A 185 2.11 -3.13 -7.37
N TYR A 186 2.47 -1.89 -7.67
CA TYR A 186 3.06 -0.95 -6.74
C TYR A 186 2.12 0.22 -6.54
N ILE A 187 1.52 0.34 -5.35
CA ILE A 187 0.57 1.41 -4.99
C ILE A 187 1.30 2.37 -4.05
N THR A 188 1.52 3.62 -4.48
CA THR A 188 2.26 4.61 -3.67
C THR A 188 1.41 5.30 -2.61
N GLY A 189 0.09 5.17 -2.67
CA GLY A 189 -0.87 5.63 -1.66
C GLY A 189 -1.37 4.50 -0.78
N HIS A 190 -2.55 4.71 -0.18
CA HIS A 190 -3.19 3.79 0.77
C HIS A 190 -4.65 3.54 0.41
N ILE A 191 -4.87 2.79 -0.66
CA ILE A 191 -6.23 2.48 -1.14
C ILE A 191 -7.04 1.65 -0.11
N GLU A 192 -6.34 0.96 0.81
CA GLU A 192 -6.92 0.10 1.84
C GLU A 192 -7.47 0.85 3.05
N TYR A 193 -7.12 2.11 3.25
CA TYR A 193 -7.48 2.86 4.46
C TYR A 193 -8.99 2.90 4.71
N ALA A 194 -9.36 2.69 5.98
CA ALA A 194 -10.72 2.97 6.45
C ALA A 194 -10.97 4.47 6.55
N THR A 195 -12.26 4.84 6.60
CA THR A 195 -12.71 6.25 6.62
C THR A 195 -11.99 7.09 7.68
N HIS A 196 -11.70 6.54 8.87
CA HIS A 196 -11.10 7.27 9.99
C HIS A 196 -9.58 7.10 10.13
N THR A 197 -8.91 6.38 9.23
CA THR A 197 -7.48 6.10 9.37
C THR A 197 -6.63 7.36 9.31
N LEU A 198 -6.90 8.28 8.35
CA LEU A 198 -6.21 9.56 8.27
C LEU A 198 -6.54 10.50 9.44
N ASP A 199 -7.78 10.48 9.98
CA ASP A 199 -8.12 11.26 11.18
C ASP A 199 -7.30 10.80 12.39
N THR A 200 -7.18 9.48 12.58
CA THR A 200 -6.36 8.90 13.64
C THR A 200 -4.88 9.31 13.51
N GLU A 201 -4.34 9.29 12.29
CA GLU A 201 -2.97 9.75 12.04
C GLU A 201 -2.81 11.24 12.30
N TYR A 202 -3.74 12.07 11.82
CA TYR A 202 -3.73 13.51 12.02
C TYR A 202 -3.73 13.88 13.51
N ARG A 203 -4.68 13.33 14.27
CA ARG A 203 -4.78 13.60 15.71
C ARG A 203 -3.56 13.13 16.48
N ARG A 204 -3.03 11.96 16.16
CA ARG A 204 -1.78 11.44 16.72
C ARG A 204 -0.60 12.39 16.47
N ASP A 205 -0.46 12.87 15.23
CA ASP A 205 0.64 13.74 14.84
C ASP A 205 0.52 15.14 15.49
N GLN A 206 -0.72 15.66 15.61
CA GLN A 206 -1.02 16.88 16.40
C GLN A 206 -0.65 16.72 17.89
N GLN A 207 -1.04 15.62 18.51
CA GLN A 207 -0.72 15.33 19.92
C GLN A 207 0.80 15.23 20.16
N ARG A 208 1.56 14.80 19.15
CA ARG A 208 3.04 14.75 19.19
C ARG A 208 3.70 16.09 18.89
N GLY A 209 2.93 17.14 18.65
CA GLY A 209 3.44 18.50 18.34
C GLY A 209 4.17 18.59 16.99
N ARG A 210 3.85 17.71 16.02
CA ARG A 210 4.46 17.77 14.70
C ARG A 210 3.97 19.00 13.94
N THR A 211 4.91 19.81 13.44
CA THR A 211 4.63 21.03 12.67
C THR A 211 4.74 20.82 11.15
N ASP A 212 5.26 19.69 10.72
CA ASP A 212 5.44 19.31 9.32
C ASP A 212 4.24 18.53 8.74
N VAL A 213 3.17 18.36 9.53
CA VAL A 213 1.93 17.68 9.15
C VAL A 213 0.77 18.67 9.19
N GLY A 214 0.28 19.05 8.03
CA GLY A 214 -0.91 19.89 7.88
C GLY A 214 -2.22 19.11 8.01
N LEU A 215 -3.34 19.82 7.85
CA LEU A 215 -4.67 19.22 7.72
C LEU A 215 -4.68 18.29 6.49
N PRO A 216 -5.26 17.06 6.57
CA PRO A 216 -5.32 16.18 5.41
C PRO A 216 -6.21 16.81 4.31
N PHE A 217 -5.62 17.00 3.14
CA PHE A 217 -6.27 17.63 1.99
C PHE A 217 -7.49 16.83 1.52
N GLY A 218 -8.60 17.52 1.24
CA GLY A 218 -9.81 16.94 0.64
C GLY A 218 -10.48 15.84 1.50
N TYR A 219 -10.20 15.80 2.80
CA TYR A 219 -10.64 14.72 3.68
C TYR A 219 -11.81 15.13 4.58
N TYR A 220 -11.76 16.32 5.16
CA TYR A 220 -12.86 16.84 5.96
C TYR A 220 -13.77 17.76 5.13
N PRO A 221 -15.10 17.72 5.33
CA PRO A 221 -16.00 18.69 4.74
C PRO A 221 -15.58 20.12 5.08
N ALA A 222 -15.48 20.99 4.07
CA ALA A 222 -15.05 22.38 4.21
C ALA A 222 -13.74 22.57 5.00
N ASP A 223 -12.83 21.58 4.98
CA ASP A 223 -11.57 21.58 5.73
C ASP A 223 -11.76 21.75 7.27
N ASP A 224 -12.91 21.35 7.79
CA ASP A 224 -13.24 21.45 9.22
C ASP A 224 -13.04 20.09 9.92
N PRO A 225 -11.97 19.92 10.75
CA PRO A 225 -11.69 18.66 11.44
C PRO A 225 -12.65 18.36 12.61
N SER A 226 -13.63 19.22 12.88
CA SER A 226 -14.74 18.92 13.77
C SER A 226 -15.86 18.16 13.08
N GLN A 227 -15.88 18.15 11.76
CA GLN A 227 -16.83 17.37 10.95
C GLN A 227 -16.33 15.95 10.72
N PRO A 228 -17.22 14.95 10.64
CA PRO A 228 -16.82 13.60 10.29
C PRO A 228 -16.26 13.55 8.86
N PRO A 229 -15.17 12.79 8.61
CA PRO A 229 -14.62 12.64 7.27
C PRO A 229 -15.60 11.90 6.34
N VAL A 230 -15.47 12.19 5.05
CA VAL A 230 -16.27 11.53 4.01
C VAL A 230 -15.42 10.54 3.23
N ASP A 231 -15.85 9.30 3.18
CA ASP A 231 -15.21 8.25 2.40
C ASP A 231 -15.56 8.42 0.92
N THR A 232 -14.57 8.77 0.11
CA THR A 232 -14.72 8.96 -1.34
C THR A 232 -13.92 7.97 -2.16
N TRP A 233 -13.20 7.04 -1.52
CA TRP A 233 -12.28 6.11 -2.18
C TRP A 233 -12.66 4.63 -2.00
N HIS A 234 -13.40 4.27 -0.97
CA HIS A 234 -13.67 2.88 -0.60
C HIS A 234 -14.32 2.07 -1.73
N ALA A 235 -15.31 2.63 -2.42
CA ALA A 235 -15.97 1.93 -3.52
C ALA A 235 -14.98 1.57 -4.66
N SER A 236 -14.05 2.47 -4.98
CA SER A 236 -12.99 2.23 -5.97
C SER A 236 -11.96 1.21 -5.45
N ALA A 237 -11.62 1.27 -4.16
CA ALA A 237 -10.75 0.30 -3.50
C ALA A 237 -11.33 -1.12 -3.56
N VAL A 238 -12.60 -1.28 -3.23
CA VAL A 238 -13.33 -2.55 -3.29
C VAL A 238 -13.31 -3.12 -4.72
N MET A 239 -13.61 -2.27 -5.71
CA MET A 239 -13.60 -2.68 -7.11
C MET A 239 -12.20 -3.12 -7.56
N PHE A 240 -11.17 -2.34 -7.24
CA PHE A 240 -9.77 -2.64 -7.57
C PHE A 240 -9.32 -3.98 -6.96
N PHE A 241 -9.56 -4.20 -5.67
CA PHE A 241 -9.19 -5.45 -5.01
C PHE A 241 -10.02 -6.64 -5.48
N ARG A 242 -11.30 -6.45 -5.79
CA ARG A 242 -12.13 -7.49 -6.41
C ARG A 242 -11.55 -7.91 -7.75
N ASN A 243 -11.21 -6.97 -8.62
CA ASN A 243 -10.58 -7.25 -9.91
C ASN A 243 -9.25 -7.99 -9.75
N TRP A 244 -8.42 -7.57 -8.78
CA TRP A 244 -7.19 -8.28 -8.46
C TRP A 244 -7.43 -9.73 -8.03
N LEU A 245 -8.38 -9.96 -7.12
CA LEU A 245 -8.74 -11.31 -6.65
C LEU A 245 -9.32 -12.18 -7.78
N ASP A 246 -10.12 -11.60 -8.66
CA ASP A 246 -10.67 -12.33 -9.82
C ASP A 246 -9.55 -12.66 -10.83
N ASN A 247 -8.58 -11.79 -11.03
CA ASN A 247 -7.38 -12.09 -11.83
C ASN A 247 -6.57 -13.25 -11.24
N LEU A 248 -6.42 -13.33 -9.90
CA LEU A 248 -5.74 -14.45 -9.24
C LEU A 248 -6.42 -15.80 -9.51
N LYS A 249 -7.77 -15.84 -9.53
CA LYS A 249 -8.53 -17.05 -9.84
C LYS A 249 -8.35 -17.48 -11.29
N ASN A 250 -8.22 -16.51 -12.20
CA ASN A 250 -8.12 -16.76 -13.64
C ASN A 250 -6.68 -16.99 -14.10
N ALA A 251 -5.68 -16.67 -13.29
CA ALA A 251 -4.29 -16.95 -13.60
C ALA A 251 -4.07 -18.46 -13.65
N LYS A 252 -3.68 -18.97 -14.83
CA LYS A 252 -3.32 -20.38 -15.00
C LYS A 252 -2.11 -20.71 -14.11
N SER A 253 -2.22 -21.80 -13.38
CA SER A 253 -1.13 -22.40 -12.60
C SER A 253 0.04 -22.77 -13.49
#